data_70f3247b34c864d41534c8f94394234e
#
_entry.id   70f3247b34c864d41534c8f94394234e
#
_cell.length_a   1.000
_cell.length_b   1.000
_cell.length_c   1.000
_cell.angle_alpha   90.00
_cell.angle_beta   90.00
_cell.angle_gamma   90.00
#
_symmetry.space_group_name_H-M   'P 1'
#
loop_
_entity.id
_entity.type
_entity.pdbx_description
1 polymer ?
#
loop_
_entity_poly.entity_id
_entity_poly.type
_entity_poly.pdbx_seq_one_letter_code
_entity_poly.pdbx_strand_id
1 'polypeptide(L)'
;MFDIDTTILEKKLGFEFKNKDLLHDALTHKSYSSGGSNNQRLEFLGDSILNTIISEYLFQKFNNDNEGKMTSMRASLVNEDSLFSLAKEIDLNEFVFMSDEELLRSGNLRKAALADTYEAIIGAIFLDQGYEISKKIVLDLFYNNLQNLKYIKTFKDPKSVLQEKLQSIKIDPPRYETSIKSGPPHNPIFETKLYINNELVVKSEGYKKSESEKKVASDALKMLSKNDLNLTKKKSFIKKLLENLRI
;
A
#
# COMPACT_ATOMS: atom_id res chain seq x y z
N MET A 1 15.22 32.44 -9.91
CA MET A 1 14.19 31.52 -10.38
C MET A 1 14.93 30.46 -11.17
N PHE A 2 15.13 29.27 -10.61
CA PHE A 2 15.79 28.19 -11.37
C PHE A 2 14.75 27.67 -12.36
N ASP A 3 15.02 27.87 -13.64
CA ASP A 3 14.17 27.44 -14.74
C ASP A 3 14.42 25.94 -14.95
N ILE A 4 13.68 25.10 -14.20
CA ILE A 4 13.76 23.65 -14.42
C ILE A 4 13.05 23.36 -15.73
N ASP A 5 13.76 22.76 -16.68
CA ASP A 5 13.17 22.32 -17.95
C ASP A 5 12.19 21.16 -17.71
N THR A 6 10.92 21.51 -17.56
CA THR A 6 9.84 20.54 -17.36
C THR A 6 9.49 19.72 -18.61
N THR A 7 10.06 20.05 -19.78
CA THR A 7 9.81 19.32 -21.04
C THR A 7 10.23 17.86 -20.95
N ILE A 8 11.29 17.59 -20.19
CA ILE A 8 11.76 16.21 -19.95
C ILE A 8 10.74 15.43 -19.12
N LEU A 9 10.19 16.05 -18.06
CA LEU A 9 9.15 15.41 -17.25
C LEU A 9 7.88 15.18 -18.06
N GLU A 10 7.45 16.14 -18.86
CA GLU A 10 6.28 15.98 -19.74
C GLU A 10 6.44 14.83 -20.73
N LYS A 11 7.64 14.64 -21.29
CA LYS A 11 7.95 13.47 -22.14
C LYS A 11 7.84 12.15 -21.38
N LYS A 12 8.30 12.10 -20.13
CA LYS A 12 8.18 10.91 -19.29
C LYS A 12 6.74 10.61 -18.89
N LEU A 13 5.95 11.66 -18.67
CA LEU A 13 4.52 11.54 -18.40
C LEU A 13 3.71 11.14 -19.67
N GLY A 14 4.29 11.31 -20.87
CA GLY A 14 3.56 11.16 -22.11
C GLY A 14 2.46 12.21 -22.29
N PHE A 15 2.63 13.40 -21.69
CA PHE A 15 1.61 14.43 -21.60
C PHE A 15 2.24 15.83 -21.62
N GLU A 16 1.68 16.73 -22.40
CA GLU A 16 2.08 18.13 -22.46
C GLU A 16 0.99 19.03 -21.83
N PHE A 17 1.36 19.81 -20.83
CA PHE A 17 0.47 20.74 -20.15
C PHE A 17 0.15 21.95 -21.04
N LYS A 18 -1.13 22.29 -21.18
CA LYS A 18 -1.58 23.55 -21.77
C LYS A 18 -1.36 24.72 -20.83
N ASN A 19 -1.63 24.48 -19.53
CA ASN A 19 -1.36 25.45 -18.48
C ASN A 19 -0.14 25.00 -17.66
N LYS A 20 1.02 25.60 -17.93
CA LYS A 20 2.28 25.26 -17.24
C LYS A 20 2.28 25.66 -15.76
N ASP A 21 1.43 26.61 -15.34
CA ASP A 21 1.32 27.01 -13.93
C ASP A 21 0.79 25.84 -13.08
N LEU A 22 -0.12 25.01 -13.62
CA LEU A 22 -0.60 23.81 -12.93
C LEU A 22 0.53 22.81 -12.65
N LEU A 23 1.43 22.61 -13.62
CA LEU A 23 2.59 21.75 -13.44
C LEU A 23 3.55 22.34 -12.41
N HIS A 24 3.82 23.65 -12.50
CA HIS A 24 4.68 24.34 -11.53
C HIS A 24 4.12 24.22 -10.11
N ASP A 25 2.83 24.46 -9.91
CA ASP A 25 2.18 24.31 -8.60
C ASP A 25 2.26 22.87 -8.08
N ALA A 26 2.04 21.88 -8.95
CA ALA A 26 2.14 20.46 -8.58
C ALA A 26 3.57 20.09 -8.15
N LEU A 27 4.59 20.66 -8.77
CA LEU A 27 6.00 20.43 -8.44
C LEU A 27 6.49 21.22 -7.24
N THR A 28 5.72 22.19 -6.73
CA THR A 28 6.12 23.06 -5.63
C THR A 28 5.67 22.48 -4.29
N HIS A 29 6.62 21.89 -3.55
CA HIS A 29 6.37 21.39 -2.20
C HIS A 29 6.12 22.56 -1.22
N LYS A 30 5.25 22.33 -0.22
CA LYS A 30 4.90 23.33 0.81
C LYS A 30 6.10 23.97 1.54
N SER A 31 7.23 23.25 1.60
CA SER A 31 8.45 23.77 2.24
C SER A 31 9.16 24.84 1.41
N TYR A 32 8.95 24.88 0.10
CA TYR A 32 9.56 25.85 -0.81
C TYR A 32 8.80 27.17 -0.83
N SER A 33 7.48 27.10 -0.69
CA SER A 33 6.60 28.26 -0.82
C SER A 33 6.37 28.93 0.54
N SER A 34 6.97 30.10 0.74
CA SER A 34 6.67 30.97 1.88
C SER A 34 5.41 31.80 1.64
N GLY A 35 4.23 31.13 1.52
CA GLY A 35 2.92 31.77 1.36
C GLY A 35 2.40 31.87 -0.07
N GLY A 36 3.06 31.26 -1.05
CA GLY A 36 2.59 31.12 -2.44
C GLY A 36 1.78 29.84 -2.68
N SER A 37 1.45 29.56 -3.94
CA SER A 37 0.82 28.31 -4.36
C SER A 37 1.76 27.12 -4.12
N ASN A 38 1.20 25.97 -3.73
CA ASN A 38 1.94 24.73 -3.54
C ASN A 38 1.07 23.53 -3.90
N ASN A 39 1.65 22.33 -3.83
CA ASN A 39 1.04 21.09 -4.32
C ASN A 39 -0.13 20.55 -3.47
N GLN A 40 -0.36 20.98 -2.24
CA GLN A 40 -1.29 20.34 -1.30
C GLN A 40 -2.74 20.26 -1.82
N ARG A 41 -3.23 21.31 -2.49
CA ARG A 41 -4.59 21.28 -3.04
C ARG A 41 -4.71 20.37 -4.25
N LEU A 42 -3.66 20.31 -5.06
CA LEU A 42 -3.58 19.41 -6.21
C LEU A 42 -3.40 17.96 -5.79
N GLU A 43 -2.61 17.69 -4.75
CA GLU A 43 -2.49 16.39 -4.07
C GLU A 43 -3.85 15.87 -3.63
N PHE A 44 -4.60 16.67 -2.85
CA PHE A 44 -5.94 16.30 -2.38
C PHE A 44 -6.88 15.91 -3.54
N LEU A 45 -6.86 16.68 -4.63
CA LEU A 45 -7.66 16.40 -5.82
C LEU A 45 -7.15 15.15 -6.54
N GLY A 46 -5.83 15.06 -6.70
CA GLY A 46 -5.16 13.98 -7.42
C GLY A 46 -5.36 12.62 -6.76
N ASP A 47 -5.28 12.53 -5.43
CA ASP A 47 -5.62 11.30 -4.69
C ASP A 47 -7.03 10.83 -5.04
N SER A 48 -8.01 11.73 -5.02
CA SER A 48 -9.40 11.39 -5.33
C SER A 48 -9.57 10.90 -6.77
N ILE A 49 -8.93 11.56 -7.74
CA ILE A 49 -8.97 11.19 -9.16
C ILE A 49 -8.25 9.86 -9.40
N LEU A 50 -7.08 9.67 -8.83
CA LEU A 50 -6.31 8.43 -8.91
C LEU A 50 -7.11 7.25 -8.36
N ASN A 51 -7.67 7.39 -7.16
CA ASN A 51 -8.52 6.37 -6.54
C ASN A 51 -9.74 6.03 -7.42
N THR A 52 -10.34 7.02 -8.07
CA THR A 52 -11.49 6.82 -8.97
C THR A 52 -11.08 6.03 -10.21
N ILE A 53 -10.02 6.44 -10.89
CA ILE A 53 -9.51 5.78 -12.10
C ILE A 53 -9.14 4.32 -11.83
N ILE A 54 -8.37 4.08 -10.76
CA ILE A 54 -7.97 2.72 -10.39
C ILE A 54 -9.17 1.87 -9.98
N SER A 55 -10.14 2.44 -9.27
CA SER A 55 -11.38 1.73 -8.92
C SER A 55 -12.20 1.34 -10.15
N GLU A 56 -12.35 2.25 -11.10
CA GLU A 56 -13.04 1.97 -12.35
C GLU A 56 -12.34 0.85 -13.14
N TYR A 57 -11.02 0.92 -13.27
CA TYR A 57 -10.23 -0.13 -13.92
C TYR A 57 -10.42 -1.50 -13.25
N LEU A 58 -10.31 -1.56 -11.91
CA LEU A 58 -10.46 -2.80 -11.16
C LEU A 58 -11.87 -3.38 -11.31
N PHE A 59 -12.89 -2.54 -11.23
CA PHE A 59 -14.29 -2.94 -11.40
C PHE A 59 -14.54 -3.54 -12.79
N GLN A 60 -14.01 -2.93 -13.84
CA GLN A 60 -14.16 -3.44 -15.20
C GLN A 60 -13.33 -4.70 -15.47
N LYS A 61 -12.16 -4.83 -14.85
CA LYS A 61 -11.23 -5.93 -15.14
C LYS A 61 -11.49 -7.18 -14.32
N PHE A 62 -12.00 -7.04 -13.10
CA PHE A 62 -12.12 -8.12 -12.12
C PHE A 62 -13.59 -8.38 -11.73
N ASN A 63 -14.44 -8.63 -12.74
CA ASN A 63 -15.89 -8.78 -12.61
C ASN A 63 -16.35 -9.86 -11.60
N ASN A 64 -15.51 -10.86 -11.32
CA ASN A 64 -15.81 -11.96 -10.41
C ASN A 64 -15.23 -11.76 -8.99
N ASP A 65 -14.51 -10.67 -8.76
CA ASP A 65 -13.90 -10.39 -7.48
C ASP A 65 -14.86 -9.56 -6.60
N ASN A 66 -14.85 -9.83 -5.30
CA ASN A 66 -15.67 -9.10 -4.34
C ASN A 66 -15.04 -7.72 -4.00
N GLU A 67 -15.86 -6.86 -3.38
CA GLU A 67 -15.49 -5.50 -2.98
C GLU A 67 -14.21 -5.48 -2.12
N GLY A 68 -14.08 -6.35 -1.11
CA GLY A 68 -12.92 -6.38 -0.22
C GLY A 68 -11.62 -6.70 -0.95
N LYS A 69 -11.66 -7.54 -2.00
CA LYS A 69 -10.50 -7.84 -2.83
C LYS A 69 -10.12 -6.66 -3.71
N MET A 70 -11.10 -6.00 -4.34
CA MET A 70 -10.87 -4.80 -5.15
C MET A 70 -10.31 -3.65 -4.29
N THR A 71 -10.81 -3.47 -3.08
CA THR A 71 -10.30 -2.48 -2.11
C THR A 71 -8.84 -2.78 -1.72
N SER A 72 -8.49 -4.05 -1.48
CA SER A 72 -7.10 -4.43 -1.20
C SER A 72 -6.17 -4.23 -2.39
N MET A 73 -6.63 -4.52 -3.62
CA MET A 73 -5.88 -4.28 -4.85
C MET A 73 -5.62 -2.79 -5.04
N ARG A 74 -6.67 -1.95 -4.89
CA ARG A 74 -6.53 -0.50 -4.97
C ARG A 74 -5.51 0.00 -3.96
N ALA A 75 -5.66 -0.34 -2.68
CA ALA A 75 -4.73 0.06 -1.63
C ALA A 75 -3.29 -0.36 -1.91
N SER A 76 -3.05 -1.50 -2.56
CA SER A 76 -1.70 -1.93 -2.94
C SER A 76 -1.10 -1.13 -4.10
N LEU A 77 -1.94 -0.56 -4.96
CA LEU A 77 -1.50 0.24 -6.11
C LEU A 77 -1.23 1.70 -5.75
N VAL A 78 -2.07 2.29 -4.88
CA VAL A 78 -2.06 3.74 -4.59
C VAL A 78 -1.49 4.07 -3.21
N ASN A 79 -0.77 3.14 -2.56
CA ASN A 79 -0.08 3.46 -1.32
C ASN A 79 1.22 4.24 -1.58
N GLU A 80 1.72 4.89 -0.53
CA GLU A 80 2.96 5.69 -0.56
C GLU A 80 4.16 4.95 -1.17
N ASP A 81 4.35 3.64 -0.86
CA ASP A 81 5.43 2.83 -1.42
C ASP A 81 5.35 2.70 -2.93
N SER A 82 4.16 2.44 -3.45
CA SER A 82 3.89 2.28 -4.88
C SER A 82 4.06 3.61 -5.62
N LEU A 83 3.46 4.69 -5.11
CA LEU A 83 3.55 6.01 -5.72
C LEU A 83 4.99 6.53 -5.72
N PHE A 84 5.73 6.32 -4.63
CA PHE A 84 7.15 6.64 -4.58
C PHE A 84 7.97 5.87 -5.63
N SER A 85 7.67 4.58 -5.84
CA SER A 85 8.33 3.80 -6.91
C SER A 85 8.05 4.39 -8.28
N LEU A 86 6.80 4.73 -8.58
CA LEU A 86 6.40 5.36 -9.84
C LEU A 86 7.03 6.75 -10.01
N ALA A 87 7.09 7.55 -8.94
CA ALA A 87 7.78 8.84 -8.95
C ALA A 87 9.26 8.70 -9.31
N LYS A 88 9.92 7.64 -8.84
CA LYS A 88 11.32 7.35 -9.20
C LYS A 88 11.48 6.90 -10.65
N GLU A 89 10.53 6.16 -11.22
CA GLU A 89 10.58 5.73 -12.62
C GLU A 89 10.58 6.90 -13.60
N ILE A 90 9.98 8.03 -13.20
CA ILE A 90 9.97 9.27 -13.99
C ILE A 90 11.04 10.27 -13.53
N ASP A 91 11.94 9.91 -12.60
CA ASP A 91 12.95 10.76 -11.99
C ASP A 91 12.36 12.05 -11.38
N LEU A 92 11.17 11.96 -10.76
CA LEU A 92 10.42 13.11 -10.25
C LEU A 92 11.22 13.94 -9.25
N ASN A 93 12.14 13.31 -8.52
CA ASN A 93 13.02 14.01 -7.56
C ASN A 93 13.90 15.10 -8.16
N GLU A 94 14.11 15.11 -9.48
CA GLU A 94 14.91 16.11 -10.18
C GLU A 94 14.12 17.38 -10.51
N PHE A 95 12.79 17.32 -10.41
CA PHE A 95 11.89 18.39 -10.83
C PHE A 95 11.15 19.07 -9.68
N VAL A 96 11.21 18.52 -8.47
CA VAL A 96 10.44 19.05 -7.32
C VAL A 96 11.16 20.23 -6.66
N PHE A 97 10.45 21.32 -6.49
CA PHE A 97 10.91 22.48 -5.73
C PHE A 97 10.68 22.24 -4.23
N MET A 98 11.76 22.12 -3.47
CA MET A 98 11.77 21.94 -2.01
C MET A 98 12.75 22.90 -1.35
N SER A 99 12.56 23.18 -0.04
CA SER A 99 13.57 23.89 0.73
C SER A 99 14.83 23.06 0.92
N ASP A 100 15.98 23.71 1.14
CA ASP A 100 17.27 23.04 1.39
C ASP A 100 17.17 22.09 2.60
N GLU A 101 16.42 22.46 3.65
CA GLU A 101 16.17 21.60 4.80
C GLU A 101 15.46 20.31 4.41
N GLU A 102 14.45 20.39 3.55
CA GLU A 102 13.67 19.22 3.09
C GLU A 102 14.50 18.35 2.15
N LEU A 103 15.33 18.95 1.30
CA LEU A 103 16.27 18.23 0.42
C LEU A 103 17.31 17.44 1.21
N LEU A 104 17.76 17.94 2.37
CA LEU A 104 18.71 17.27 3.25
C LEU A 104 18.08 16.14 4.07
N ARG A 105 16.76 16.13 4.21
CA ARG A 105 16.06 15.05 4.89
C ARG A 105 16.15 13.76 4.07
N SER A 106 16.46 12.68 4.74
CA SER A 106 16.55 11.34 4.13
C SER A 106 15.42 10.43 4.61
N GLY A 107 15.15 9.38 3.86
CA GLY A 107 14.23 8.31 4.25
C GLY A 107 12.75 8.63 4.02
N ASN A 108 11.90 8.33 5.03
CA ASN A 108 10.44 8.32 4.87
C ASN A 108 9.81 9.69 4.54
N LEU A 109 10.38 10.81 5.00
CA LEU A 109 9.83 12.13 4.71
C LEU A 109 9.98 12.51 3.25
N ARG A 110 11.15 12.24 2.65
CA ARG A 110 11.38 12.46 1.21
C ARG A 110 10.49 11.56 0.36
N LYS A 111 10.23 10.34 0.82
CA LYS A 111 9.35 9.39 0.17
C LYS A 111 7.91 9.90 0.13
N ALA A 112 7.36 10.34 1.27
CA ALA A 112 6.02 10.92 1.33
C ALA A 112 5.90 12.14 0.40
N ALA A 113 6.85 13.08 0.45
CA ALA A 113 6.83 14.26 -0.40
C ALA A 113 6.80 13.95 -1.90
N LEU A 114 7.51 12.90 -2.35
CA LEU A 114 7.48 12.48 -3.76
C LEU A 114 6.18 11.77 -4.13
N ALA A 115 5.60 11.00 -3.23
CA ALA A 115 4.28 10.39 -3.43
C ALA A 115 3.19 11.48 -3.52
N ASP A 116 3.19 12.44 -2.60
CA ASP A 116 2.26 13.58 -2.60
C ASP A 116 2.38 14.42 -3.88
N THR A 117 3.62 14.65 -4.35
CA THR A 117 3.87 15.37 -5.61
C THR A 117 3.36 14.56 -6.81
N TYR A 118 3.51 13.25 -6.80
CA TYR A 118 2.98 12.40 -7.86
C TYR A 118 1.45 12.49 -7.96
N GLU A 119 0.75 12.48 -6.82
CA GLU A 119 -0.69 12.72 -6.78
C GLU A 119 -1.03 14.12 -7.27
N ALA A 120 -0.27 15.14 -6.85
CA ALA A 120 -0.49 16.51 -7.29
C ALA A 120 -0.39 16.67 -8.81
N ILE A 121 0.54 15.98 -9.47
CA ILE A 121 0.65 15.94 -10.93
C ILE A 121 -0.63 15.36 -11.55
N ILE A 122 -1.20 14.30 -11.00
CA ILE A 122 -2.47 13.73 -11.48
C ILE A 122 -3.61 14.74 -11.33
N GLY A 123 -3.67 15.45 -10.21
CA GLY A 123 -4.62 16.54 -9.99
C GLY A 123 -4.47 17.68 -11.01
N ALA A 124 -3.23 18.04 -11.32
CA ALA A 124 -2.91 19.06 -12.33
C ALA A 124 -3.33 18.62 -13.74
N ILE A 125 -3.04 17.38 -14.15
CA ILE A 125 -3.48 16.81 -15.44
C ILE A 125 -5.00 16.85 -15.55
N PHE A 126 -5.71 16.50 -14.46
CA PHE A 126 -7.17 16.53 -14.43
C PHE A 126 -7.73 17.94 -14.64
N LEU A 127 -7.16 18.95 -13.97
CA LEU A 127 -7.59 20.34 -14.16
C LEU A 127 -7.25 20.88 -15.54
N ASP A 128 -6.16 20.42 -16.14
CA ASP A 128 -5.70 20.89 -17.45
C ASP A 128 -6.53 20.31 -18.60
N GLN A 129 -6.84 19.00 -18.58
CA GLN A 129 -7.48 18.33 -19.73
C GLN A 129 -8.58 17.31 -19.37
N GLY A 130 -9.03 17.28 -18.12
CA GLY A 130 -10.20 16.51 -17.70
C GLY A 130 -9.95 15.03 -17.49
N TYR A 131 -11.05 14.31 -17.18
CA TYR A 131 -11.01 12.94 -16.69
C TYR A 131 -10.44 11.91 -17.69
N GLU A 132 -10.88 11.96 -18.95
CA GLU A 132 -10.51 10.94 -19.93
C GLU A 132 -9.01 10.95 -20.25
N ILE A 133 -8.42 12.13 -20.31
CA ILE A 133 -6.97 12.28 -20.51
C ILE A 133 -6.22 11.81 -19.26
N SER A 134 -6.66 12.21 -18.07
CA SER A 134 -6.07 11.74 -16.79
C SER A 134 -6.14 10.22 -16.69
N LYS A 135 -7.28 9.62 -17.05
CA LYS A 135 -7.46 8.17 -17.04
C LYS A 135 -6.46 7.47 -17.96
N LYS A 136 -6.32 7.94 -19.18
CA LYS A 136 -5.35 7.38 -20.13
C LYS A 136 -3.93 7.41 -19.55
N ILE A 137 -3.49 8.56 -19.05
CA ILE A 137 -2.14 8.75 -18.55
C ILE A 137 -1.88 7.92 -17.29
N VAL A 138 -2.81 7.90 -16.34
CA VAL A 138 -2.70 7.07 -15.14
C VAL A 138 -2.59 5.60 -15.51
N LEU A 139 -3.42 5.10 -16.43
CA LEU A 139 -3.35 3.68 -16.83
C LEU A 139 -2.05 3.34 -17.56
N ASP A 140 -1.49 4.26 -18.33
CA ASP A 140 -0.19 4.09 -18.99
C ASP A 140 0.94 4.08 -17.96
N LEU A 141 0.98 5.03 -17.01
CA LEU A 141 1.97 5.09 -15.94
C LEU A 141 1.92 3.89 -14.99
N PHE A 142 0.73 3.36 -14.72
CA PHE A 142 0.54 2.18 -13.85
C PHE A 142 0.59 0.85 -14.62
N TYR A 143 0.90 0.84 -15.91
CA TYR A 143 0.79 -0.35 -16.75
C TYR A 143 1.46 -1.59 -16.14
N ASN A 144 2.71 -1.49 -15.72
CA ASN A 144 3.45 -2.60 -15.14
C ASN A 144 2.81 -3.10 -13.82
N ASN A 145 2.40 -2.16 -12.96
CA ASN A 145 1.76 -2.46 -11.68
C ASN A 145 0.42 -3.19 -11.90
N LEU A 146 -0.37 -2.73 -12.88
CA LEU A 146 -1.65 -3.32 -13.25
C LEU A 146 -1.51 -4.72 -13.87
N GLN A 147 -0.47 -4.98 -14.67
CA GLN A 147 -0.20 -6.32 -15.20
C GLN A 147 0.21 -7.30 -14.10
N ASN A 148 0.97 -6.82 -13.13
CA ASN A 148 1.45 -7.63 -12.02
C ASN A 148 0.35 -7.97 -10.99
N LEU A 149 -0.80 -7.29 -10.99
CA LEU A 149 -1.93 -7.61 -10.12
C LEU A 149 -2.41 -9.06 -10.23
N LYS A 150 -2.31 -9.68 -11.41
CA LYS A 150 -2.67 -11.09 -11.61
C LYS A 150 -1.77 -12.05 -10.83
N TYR A 151 -0.55 -11.64 -10.53
CA TYR A 151 0.45 -12.42 -9.78
C TYR A 151 0.45 -12.11 -8.28
N ILE A 152 -0.20 -11.02 -7.89
CA ILE A 152 -0.39 -10.69 -6.48
C ILE A 152 -1.48 -11.64 -5.96
N LYS A 153 -1.04 -12.83 -5.53
CA LYS A 153 -1.85 -13.72 -4.70
C LYS A 153 -2.34 -12.88 -3.52
N THR A 154 -3.62 -12.55 -3.57
CA THR A 154 -4.41 -11.89 -2.51
C THR A 154 -3.56 -11.37 -1.35
N PHE A 155 -3.24 -10.08 -1.34
CA PHE A 155 -2.79 -9.37 -0.14
C PHE A 155 -3.98 -9.20 0.84
N LYS A 156 -4.62 -10.31 1.18
CA LYS A 156 -5.44 -10.31 2.38
C LYS A 156 -4.45 -10.28 3.53
N ASP A 157 -4.58 -9.30 4.41
CA ASP A 157 -3.85 -9.27 5.67
C ASP A 157 -3.98 -10.67 6.30
N PRO A 158 -2.89 -11.36 6.62
CA PRO A 158 -2.95 -12.70 7.18
C PRO A 158 -3.88 -12.81 8.40
N LYS A 159 -4.05 -11.73 9.17
CA LYS A 159 -5.00 -11.66 10.30
C LYS A 159 -6.44 -11.76 9.81
N SER A 160 -6.80 -11.01 8.77
CA SER A 160 -8.15 -11.05 8.17
C SER A 160 -8.44 -12.40 7.54
N VAL A 161 -7.47 -12.97 6.81
CA VAL A 161 -7.62 -14.32 6.20
C VAL A 161 -7.83 -15.38 7.26
N LEU A 162 -7.07 -15.32 8.35
CA LEU A 162 -7.20 -16.28 9.45
C LEU A 162 -8.57 -16.13 10.13
N GLN A 163 -9.01 -14.90 10.38
CA GLN A 163 -10.31 -14.63 10.98
C GLN A 163 -11.46 -15.13 10.10
N GLU A 164 -11.48 -14.79 8.81
CA GLU A 164 -12.50 -15.27 7.87
C GLU A 164 -12.54 -16.80 7.82
N LYS A 165 -11.35 -17.44 7.79
CA LYS A 165 -11.25 -18.90 7.75
C LYS A 165 -11.80 -19.55 9.02
N LEU A 166 -11.54 -19.00 10.20
CA LEU A 166 -12.08 -19.49 11.46
C LEU A 166 -13.58 -19.26 11.54
N GLN A 167 -14.06 -18.09 11.13
CA GLN A 167 -15.50 -17.78 11.08
C GLN A 167 -16.27 -18.71 10.13
N SER A 168 -15.69 -19.05 8.97
CA SER A 168 -16.32 -19.97 8.00
C SER A 168 -16.58 -21.36 8.56
N ILE A 169 -15.82 -21.76 9.58
CA ILE A 169 -15.97 -23.03 10.30
C ILE A 169 -16.58 -22.86 11.70
N LYS A 170 -17.21 -21.71 11.96
CA LYS A 170 -17.91 -21.38 13.21
C LYS A 170 -17.01 -21.42 14.45
N ILE A 171 -15.75 -21.03 14.29
CA ILE A 171 -14.79 -20.84 15.40
C ILE A 171 -14.66 -19.35 15.67
N ASP A 172 -14.53 -18.99 16.95
CA ASP A 172 -14.34 -17.61 17.40
C ASP A 172 -13.09 -16.99 16.80
N PRO A 173 -13.06 -15.64 16.63
CA PRO A 173 -11.90 -14.92 16.15
C PRO A 173 -10.63 -15.22 16.97
N PRO A 174 -9.45 -15.29 16.34
CA PRO A 174 -8.22 -15.57 17.06
C PRO A 174 -7.84 -14.41 17.99
N ARG A 175 -7.27 -14.73 19.16
CA ARG A 175 -6.77 -13.76 20.13
C ARG A 175 -5.26 -13.62 20.01
N TYR A 176 -4.76 -12.39 19.99
CA TYR A 176 -3.35 -12.05 19.88
C TYR A 176 -2.86 -11.43 21.17
N GLU A 177 -1.75 -11.93 21.71
CA GLU A 177 -1.05 -11.35 22.84
C GLU A 177 0.37 -10.99 22.41
N THR A 178 0.68 -9.68 22.36
CA THR A 178 1.99 -9.19 21.94
C THR A 178 2.69 -8.54 23.14
N SER A 179 3.93 -8.95 23.39
CA SER A 179 4.82 -8.39 24.40
C SER A 179 6.21 -8.12 23.83
N ILE A 180 6.97 -7.24 24.46
CA ILE A 180 8.39 -7.06 24.14
C ILE A 180 9.12 -8.29 24.71
N LYS A 181 9.86 -8.99 23.84
CA LYS A 181 10.66 -10.15 24.21
C LYS A 181 12.07 -9.77 24.63
N SER A 182 12.70 -8.87 23.88
CA SER A 182 14.08 -8.45 24.06
C SER A 182 14.41 -7.24 23.19
N GLY A 183 15.65 -6.77 23.26
CA GLY A 183 16.16 -5.65 22.45
C GLY A 183 16.19 -4.33 23.19
N PRO A 184 16.97 -3.34 22.70
CA PRO A 184 17.05 -2.03 23.30
C PRO A 184 15.75 -1.23 23.03
N PRO A 185 15.45 -0.18 23.85
CA PRO A 185 14.20 0.60 23.72
C PRO A 185 13.95 1.18 22.31
N HIS A 186 14.99 1.50 21.57
CA HIS A 186 14.91 2.05 20.22
C HIS A 186 14.81 0.98 19.11
N ASN A 187 14.99 -0.31 19.44
CA ASN A 187 14.86 -1.43 18.51
C ASN A 187 14.39 -2.70 19.24
N PRO A 188 13.18 -2.71 19.80
CA PRO A 188 12.64 -3.85 20.53
C PRO A 188 12.28 -5.00 19.58
N ILE A 189 12.41 -6.22 20.08
CA ILE A 189 11.87 -7.43 19.45
C ILE A 189 10.56 -7.77 20.13
N PHE A 190 9.48 -7.81 19.36
CA PHE A 190 8.15 -8.20 19.83
C PHE A 190 7.94 -9.71 19.62
N GLU A 191 7.39 -10.39 20.61
CA GLU A 191 6.82 -11.74 20.47
C GLU A 191 5.31 -11.63 20.49
N THR A 192 4.64 -12.21 19.49
CA THR A 192 3.17 -12.37 19.48
C THR A 192 2.81 -13.83 19.63
N LYS A 193 1.92 -14.11 20.57
CA LYS A 193 1.27 -15.42 20.79
C LYS A 193 -0.13 -15.38 20.20
N LEU A 194 -0.48 -16.40 19.43
CA LEU A 194 -1.80 -16.54 18.83
C LEU A 194 -2.56 -17.68 19.51
N TYR A 195 -3.76 -17.35 19.96
CA TYR A 195 -4.68 -18.29 20.61
C TYR A 195 -5.93 -18.49 19.79
N ILE A 196 -6.39 -19.74 19.67
CA ILE A 196 -7.69 -20.13 19.10
C ILE A 196 -8.39 -21.00 20.16
N ASN A 197 -9.64 -20.66 20.52
CA ASN A 197 -10.39 -21.30 21.60
C ASN A 197 -9.58 -21.38 22.91
N ASN A 198 -8.87 -20.30 23.27
CA ASN A 198 -7.98 -20.20 24.44
C ASN A 198 -6.75 -21.14 24.45
N GLU A 199 -6.52 -21.90 23.37
CA GLU A 199 -5.30 -22.70 23.23
C GLU A 199 -4.23 -21.94 22.43
N LEU A 200 -2.98 -21.97 22.92
CA LEU A 200 -1.85 -21.41 22.23
C LEU A 200 -1.51 -22.25 20.99
N VAL A 201 -1.66 -21.66 19.80
CA VAL A 201 -1.43 -22.31 18.51
C VAL A 201 0.00 -22.12 18.04
N VAL A 202 0.46 -20.88 17.99
CA VAL A 202 1.78 -20.51 17.44
C VAL A 202 2.29 -19.21 18.06
N LYS A 203 3.61 -19.00 18.01
CA LYS A 203 4.30 -17.76 18.39
C LYS A 203 5.20 -17.31 17.25
N SER A 204 5.29 -16.02 17.05
CA SER A 204 6.21 -15.43 16.07
C SER A 204 6.79 -14.12 16.58
N GLU A 205 7.95 -13.75 16.05
CA GLU A 205 8.67 -12.54 16.43
C GLU A 205 8.77 -11.57 15.26
N GLY A 206 8.89 -10.26 15.58
CA GLY A 206 9.09 -9.19 14.60
C GLY A 206 9.64 -7.93 15.27
N TYR A 207 10.17 -7.01 14.49
CA TYR A 207 10.71 -5.74 14.97
C TYR A 207 9.63 -4.69 15.24
N LYS A 208 8.41 -4.92 14.77
CA LYS A 208 7.23 -4.09 15.06
C LYS A 208 6.08 -4.98 15.55
N LYS A 209 5.23 -4.44 16.43
CA LYS A 209 4.04 -5.13 16.92
C LYS A 209 3.17 -5.65 15.78
N SER A 210 2.86 -4.78 14.79
CA SER A 210 2.04 -5.15 13.63
C SER A 210 2.69 -6.25 12.76
N GLU A 211 4.01 -6.24 12.64
CA GLU A 211 4.77 -7.24 11.90
C GLU A 211 4.70 -8.61 12.56
N SER A 212 4.94 -8.67 13.88
CA SER A 212 4.87 -9.93 14.64
C SER A 212 3.46 -10.52 14.63
N GLU A 213 2.41 -9.67 14.69
CA GLU A 213 1.01 -10.09 14.58
C GLU A 213 0.65 -10.64 13.19
N LYS A 214 1.11 -10.00 12.12
CA LYS A 214 0.92 -10.52 10.74
C LYS A 214 1.66 -11.82 10.52
N LYS A 215 2.89 -11.91 11.01
CA LYS A 215 3.72 -13.11 10.88
C LYS A 215 3.10 -14.29 11.60
N VAL A 216 2.63 -14.14 12.84
CA VAL A 216 2.01 -15.21 13.61
C VAL A 216 0.72 -15.70 12.95
N ALA A 217 -0.08 -14.79 12.35
CA ALA A 217 -1.27 -15.18 11.58
C ALA A 217 -0.91 -15.95 10.30
N SER A 218 0.14 -15.53 9.58
CA SER A 218 0.65 -16.25 8.40
C SER A 218 1.13 -17.66 8.76
N ASP A 219 1.86 -17.79 9.86
CA ASP A 219 2.36 -19.09 10.33
C ASP A 219 1.21 -20.02 10.77
N ALA A 220 0.18 -19.48 11.44
CA ALA A 220 -1.04 -20.23 11.74
C ALA A 220 -1.76 -20.71 10.47
N LEU A 221 -1.89 -19.84 9.44
CA LEU A 221 -2.48 -20.22 8.16
C LEU A 221 -1.70 -21.33 7.45
N LYS A 222 -0.36 -21.29 7.49
CA LYS A 222 0.49 -22.37 6.95
C LYS A 222 0.27 -23.69 7.69
N MET A 223 0.14 -23.65 9.02
CA MET A 223 -0.16 -24.84 9.82
C MET A 223 -1.54 -25.42 9.48
N LEU A 224 -2.54 -24.56 9.25
CA LEU A 224 -3.88 -24.98 8.85
C LEU A 224 -3.95 -25.50 7.41
N SER A 225 -3.03 -25.09 6.52
CA SER A 225 -3.02 -25.52 5.11
C SER A 225 -2.22 -26.80 4.85
N LYS A 226 -1.21 -27.05 5.68
CA LYS A 226 -0.27 -28.16 5.50
C LYS A 226 -0.75 -29.38 6.25
N ASN A 227 -1.77 -29.93 6.43
CA ASN A 227 -2.05 -31.25 7.05
C ASN A 227 -0.89 -31.85 7.92
N ASP A 228 0.00 -31.04 8.47
CA ASP A 228 1.16 -31.45 9.27
C ASP A 228 0.69 -31.94 10.67
N LEU A 229 0.03 -33.10 10.67
CA LEU A 229 -0.51 -33.79 11.82
C LEU A 229 0.52 -34.68 12.53
N ASN A 230 1.80 -34.35 12.46
CA ASN A 230 2.83 -35.21 13.06
C ASN A 230 3.60 -34.60 14.22
N LEU A 231 3.01 -33.73 15.04
CA LEU A 231 3.69 -33.30 16.27
C LEU A 231 2.75 -33.29 17.48
N THR A 232 2.96 -34.30 18.34
CA THR A 232 2.79 -34.38 19.80
C THR A 232 1.46 -33.93 20.45
N LYS A 233 0.89 -34.76 21.29
CA LYS A 233 -0.19 -34.63 22.34
C LYS A 233 -1.23 -33.48 22.29
N LYS A 234 -1.05 -32.42 21.50
CA LYS A 234 -2.01 -31.36 21.13
C LYS A 234 -2.95 -31.78 19.97
N LYS A 235 -2.94 -33.04 19.57
CA LYS A 235 -3.60 -33.62 18.39
C LYS A 235 -5.11 -33.47 18.35
N SER A 236 -5.81 -33.32 19.45
CA SER A 236 -7.26 -33.36 19.49
C SER A 236 -7.93 -32.11 18.88
N PHE A 237 -7.45 -30.94 19.21
CA PHE A 237 -8.09 -29.68 18.75
C PHE A 237 -7.75 -29.34 17.29
N ILE A 238 -6.47 -29.38 16.92
CA ILE A 238 -6.03 -29.12 15.53
C ILE A 238 -6.59 -30.18 14.58
N LYS A 239 -6.72 -31.44 15.02
CA LYS A 239 -7.34 -32.51 14.25
C LYS A 239 -8.83 -32.25 14.02
N LYS A 240 -9.59 -31.85 15.04
CA LYS A 240 -10.99 -31.42 14.90
C LYS A 240 -11.14 -30.22 13.97
N LEU A 241 -10.25 -29.24 14.08
CA LEU A 241 -10.24 -28.06 13.22
C LEU A 241 -10.04 -28.43 11.75
N LEU A 242 -9.15 -29.37 11.47
CA LEU A 242 -8.82 -29.83 10.11
C LEU A 242 -9.91 -30.77 9.54
N GLU A 243 -10.55 -31.58 10.38
CA GLU A 243 -11.67 -32.41 9.98
C GLU A 243 -12.88 -31.57 9.55
N ASN A 244 -13.14 -30.44 10.23
CA ASN A 244 -14.18 -29.47 9.86
C ASN A 244 -13.86 -28.65 8.60
N LEU A 245 -12.59 -28.61 8.16
CA LEU A 245 -12.15 -27.95 6.93
C LEU A 245 -12.16 -28.86 5.69
N ARG A 246 -12.50 -30.15 5.86
CA ARG A 246 -12.54 -31.18 4.79
C ARG A 246 -13.91 -31.37 4.13
N ILE A 247 -14.82 -30.41 4.30
CA ILE A 247 -16.12 -30.43 3.61
C ILE A 247 -16.02 -29.58 2.34
#